data_d9b72140aab06aab88044d23475fc226
#
_entry.id   d9b72140aab06aab88044d23475fc226
#
_cell.length_a   1.000
_cell.length_b   1.000
_cell.length_c   1.000
_cell.angle_alpha   90.00
_cell.angle_beta   90.00
_cell.angle_gamma   90.00
#
_symmetry.space_group_name_H-M   'P 1'
#
loop_
_entity.id
_entity.type
_entity.pdbx_description
1 polymer ?
#
loop_
_entity_poly.entity_id
_entity_poly.type
_entity_poly.pdbx_seq_one_letter_code
_entity_poly.pdbx_strand_id
1 'polypeptide(L)'
;CYGEVFRNIHEYYMYFNSEKYIVEKHRDKKTIKTRLEKIKNSYVDRATTIDGFLNICFKEEFIEEEIYYSIIEDDDYQLVKDVYIEEVRKLTNYLNDPRVSTQHGVKGESHDTVVFVADNSSNPAVHMSKFLEVWSEMNITLREFDAFYYRYSNMIKDIECTMGIKISELKAKSYAAVADMIDTVLKRFISENENNPYYIFLLKPKMEKYKKKKNVTSAKACLNEGTVYGPLCAYRLFYVGCSRARKNLLIIINREDVKNFEDKLYEKLKDCGFEVEY
;
A
#
# COMPACT_ATOMS: atom_id res chain seq x y z
N CYS A 1 -5.65 18.39 1.67
CA CYS A 1 -5.36 18.42 2.77
C CYS A 1 -4.73 19.49 3.66
N TYR A 2 -4.86 20.78 3.33
CA TYR A 2 -4.67 21.84 4.31
C TYR A 2 -5.55 21.62 5.56
N GLY A 3 -6.73 21.04 5.39
CA GLY A 3 -7.62 20.69 6.49
C GLY A 3 -7.22 19.48 7.34
N GLU A 4 -6.27 18.64 6.88
CA GLU A 4 -5.78 17.50 7.69
C GLU A 4 -4.53 17.84 8.49
N VAL A 5 -3.67 18.71 7.97
CA VAL A 5 -2.50 19.23 8.70
C VAL A 5 -2.94 20.21 9.80
N PHE A 6 -4.06 20.93 9.57
CA PHE A 6 -4.66 21.84 10.54
C PHE A 6 -6.09 21.43 10.89
N ARG A 7 -6.28 20.19 11.34
CA ARG A 7 -7.59 19.67 11.78
C ARG A 7 -8.25 20.49 12.87
N ASN A 8 -7.48 21.28 13.62
CA ASN A 8 -7.99 22.22 14.61
C ASN A 8 -7.48 23.62 14.30
N ILE A 9 -8.38 24.52 13.98
CA ILE A 9 -8.11 25.97 13.97
C ILE A 9 -7.35 26.37 15.24
N HIS A 10 -7.60 25.68 16.37
CA HIS A 10 -6.94 25.91 17.65
C HIS A 10 -5.42 25.60 17.60
N GLU A 11 -5.00 24.50 16.95
CA GLU A 11 -3.58 24.19 16.76
C GLU A 11 -2.86 25.22 15.87
N TYR A 12 -3.55 25.73 14.86
CA TYR A 12 -3.01 26.80 14.00
C TYR A 12 -2.69 28.09 14.79
N TYR A 13 -3.58 28.50 15.71
CA TYR A 13 -3.37 29.67 16.54
C TYR A 13 -2.28 29.50 17.61
N MET A 14 -1.93 28.29 17.98
CA MET A 14 -0.83 28.02 18.92
C MET A 14 0.54 28.39 18.37
N TYR A 15 0.73 28.35 17.05
CA TYR A 15 2.02 28.65 16.41
C TYR A 15 2.17 30.09 15.94
N PHE A 16 1.06 30.81 15.81
CA PHE A 16 1.03 32.16 15.28
C PHE A 16 0.95 33.20 16.39
N ASN A 17 1.95 34.08 16.47
CA ASN A 17 1.97 35.16 17.44
C ASN A 17 0.95 36.23 17.03
N SER A 18 -0.32 36.03 17.38
CA SER A 18 -1.42 36.92 17.03
C SER A 18 -1.30 38.29 17.63
N GLU A 19 -0.67 38.43 18.80
CA GLU A 19 -0.52 39.74 19.49
C GLU A 19 0.34 40.72 18.71
N LYS A 20 1.35 40.24 18.00
CA LYS A 20 2.27 41.04 17.19
C LYS A 20 1.70 41.45 15.82
N TYR A 21 0.55 40.88 15.45
CA TYR A 21 -0.10 41.10 14.15
C TYR A 21 -1.48 41.76 14.26
N ILE A 22 -1.76 42.41 15.41
CA ILE A 22 -2.98 43.18 15.61
C ILE A 22 -2.82 44.58 14.93
N VAL A 23 -3.89 45.00 14.27
CA VAL A 23 -4.00 46.34 13.67
C VAL A 23 -4.78 47.25 14.61
N GLU A 24 -4.08 48.04 15.41
CA GLU A 24 -4.69 49.07 16.27
C GLU A 24 -4.79 50.40 15.56
N LYS A 25 -3.75 50.77 14.80
CA LYS A 25 -3.65 52.02 14.08
C LYS A 25 -3.38 51.80 12.61
N HIS A 26 -3.78 52.74 11.77
CA HIS A 26 -3.62 52.62 10.30
C HIS A 26 -2.16 52.35 9.87
N ARG A 27 -1.18 52.91 10.58
CA ARG A 27 0.26 52.70 10.33
C ARG A 27 0.69 51.26 10.53
N ASP A 28 0.03 50.49 11.41
CA ASP A 28 0.38 49.12 11.74
C ASP A 28 0.19 48.21 10.53
N LYS A 29 -0.78 48.53 9.66
CA LYS A 29 -1.00 47.82 8.38
C LYS A 29 0.25 47.77 7.50
N LYS A 30 1.00 48.86 7.46
CA LYS A 30 2.24 48.95 6.66
C LYS A 30 3.32 48.07 7.24
N THR A 31 3.50 48.07 8.56
CA THR A 31 4.47 47.27 9.28
C THR A 31 4.15 45.76 9.11
N ILE A 32 2.90 45.38 9.36
CA ILE A 32 2.43 44.01 9.20
C ILE A 32 2.61 43.56 7.76
N LYS A 33 2.24 44.37 6.78
CA LYS A 33 2.44 44.04 5.36
C LYS A 33 3.91 43.79 5.04
N THR A 34 4.81 44.64 5.51
CA THR A 34 6.26 44.47 5.26
C THR A 34 6.80 43.20 5.88
N ARG A 35 6.37 42.84 7.11
CA ARG A 35 6.74 41.57 7.76
C ARG A 35 6.24 40.37 6.96
N LEU A 36 4.96 40.37 6.58
CA LEU A 36 4.36 39.30 5.79
C LEU A 36 5.00 39.17 4.39
N GLU A 37 5.40 40.26 3.76
CA GLU A 37 6.13 40.25 2.49
C GLU A 37 7.50 39.55 2.61
N LYS A 38 8.23 39.78 3.70
CA LYS A 38 9.52 39.13 3.96
C LYS A 38 9.32 37.59 4.14
N ILE A 39 8.34 37.20 4.96
CA ILE A 39 8.00 35.79 5.17
C ILE A 39 7.57 35.15 3.85
N LYS A 40 6.70 35.78 3.08
CA LYS A 40 6.26 35.33 1.78
C LYS A 40 7.43 35.19 0.80
N ASN A 41 8.33 36.16 0.74
CA ASN A 41 9.48 36.10 -0.15
C ASN A 41 10.41 34.94 0.21
N SER A 42 10.65 34.70 1.49
CA SER A 42 11.41 33.56 1.97
C SER A 42 10.73 32.23 1.63
N TYR A 43 9.40 32.14 1.73
CA TYR A 43 8.63 30.94 1.37
C TYR A 43 8.68 30.62 -0.13
N VAL A 44 8.79 31.62 -1.00
CA VAL A 44 8.84 31.42 -2.46
C VAL A 44 10.26 31.31 -3.00
N ASP A 45 11.26 31.72 -2.24
CA ASP A 45 12.66 31.62 -2.62
C ASP A 45 13.11 30.16 -2.66
N ARG A 46 13.79 29.78 -3.75
CA ARG A 46 14.23 28.42 -3.98
C ARG A 46 15.45 28.00 -3.19
N ALA A 47 16.21 28.97 -2.69
CA ALA A 47 17.42 28.74 -1.94
C ALA A 47 17.22 28.75 -0.42
N THR A 48 16.01 29.06 0.04
CA THR A 48 15.69 29.11 1.48
C THR A 48 15.43 27.69 2.00
N THR A 49 16.16 27.31 3.05
CA THR A 49 15.95 26.05 3.79
C THR A 49 14.83 26.18 4.81
N ILE A 50 14.39 25.07 5.41
CA ILE A 50 13.44 25.06 6.52
C ILE A 50 13.98 25.92 7.67
N ASP A 51 15.25 25.76 8.04
CA ASP A 51 15.90 26.58 9.08
C ASP A 51 15.92 28.06 8.71
N GLY A 52 16.29 28.41 7.48
CA GLY A 52 16.26 29.78 6.99
C GLY A 52 14.87 30.40 7.04
N PHE A 53 13.84 29.67 6.67
CA PHE A 53 12.45 30.10 6.73
C PHE A 53 11.98 30.30 8.18
N LEU A 54 12.25 29.32 9.06
CA LEU A 54 11.89 29.37 10.48
C LEU A 54 12.54 30.58 11.17
N ASN A 55 13.83 30.83 10.89
CA ASN A 55 14.55 32.02 11.40
C ASN A 55 13.91 33.33 10.94
N ILE A 56 13.41 33.43 9.71
CA ILE A 56 12.71 34.62 9.23
C ILE A 56 11.37 34.78 9.94
N CYS A 57 10.59 33.68 10.10
CA CYS A 57 9.35 33.74 10.87
C CYS A 57 9.57 34.19 12.32
N PHE A 58 10.65 33.74 12.96
CA PHE A 58 11.01 34.17 14.30
C PHE A 58 11.42 35.67 14.32
N LYS A 59 12.33 36.10 13.43
CA LYS A 59 12.78 37.51 13.35
C LYS A 59 11.67 38.52 13.07
N GLU A 60 10.68 38.09 12.29
CA GLU A 60 9.50 38.90 12.01
C GLU A 60 8.40 38.74 13.07
N GLU A 61 8.69 38.10 14.19
CA GLU A 61 7.76 37.85 15.30
C GLU A 61 6.46 37.14 14.87
N PHE A 62 6.55 36.28 13.82
CA PHE A 62 5.40 35.51 13.31
C PHE A 62 5.09 34.31 14.19
N ILE A 63 6.12 33.71 14.79
CA ILE A 63 6.01 32.62 15.77
C ILE A 63 6.54 33.11 17.12
N GLU A 64 6.02 32.52 18.19
CA GLU A 64 6.44 32.85 19.56
C GLU A 64 7.80 32.24 19.88
N GLU A 65 8.52 32.88 20.79
CA GLU A 65 9.88 32.52 21.16
C GLU A 65 9.95 31.09 21.74
N GLU A 66 9.02 30.72 22.61
CA GLU A 66 8.94 29.40 23.22
C GLU A 66 8.73 28.31 22.16
N ILE A 67 7.88 28.57 21.18
CA ILE A 67 7.59 27.66 20.08
C ILE A 67 8.81 27.53 19.15
N TYR A 68 9.48 28.63 18.85
CA TYR A 68 10.70 28.61 18.04
C TYR A 68 11.75 27.69 18.70
N TYR A 69 12.04 27.87 19.98
CA TYR A 69 13.02 27.04 20.67
C TYR A 69 12.59 25.59 20.79
N SER A 70 11.32 25.31 21.02
CA SER A 70 10.82 23.92 21.07
C SER A 70 11.01 23.19 19.72
N ILE A 71 10.89 23.92 18.60
CA ILE A 71 11.12 23.32 17.26
C ILE A 71 12.60 23.05 17.03
N ILE A 72 13.49 23.99 17.33
CA ILE A 72 14.91 23.82 17.05
C ILE A 72 15.61 22.80 17.97
N GLU A 73 15.02 22.50 19.13
CA GLU A 73 15.49 21.50 20.07
C GLU A 73 14.97 20.07 19.72
N ASP A 74 14.03 19.96 18.80
CA ASP A 74 13.46 18.67 18.41
C ASP A 74 14.43 17.88 17.51
N ASP A 75 14.62 16.60 17.85
CA ASP A 75 15.51 15.70 17.10
C ASP A 75 15.08 15.53 15.64
N ASP A 76 13.77 15.48 15.36
CA ASP A 76 13.23 15.36 14.02
C ASP A 76 13.50 16.62 13.18
N TYR A 77 13.51 17.79 13.82
CA TYR A 77 13.89 19.03 13.15
C TYR A 77 15.34 19.00 12.65
N GLN A 78 16.26 18.45 13.41
CA GLN A 78 17.67 18.34 13.03
C GLN A 78 17.86 17.52 11.73
N LEU A 79 16.94 16.59 11.44
CA LEU A 79 16.97 15.79 10.21
C LEU A 79 16.50 16.55 8.98
N VAL A 80 15.66 17.57 9.14
CA VAL A 80 14.98 18.25 8.03
C VAL A 80 15.37 19.72 7.85
N LYS A 81 16.07 20.33 8.77
CA LYS A 81 16.39 21.78 8.79
C LYS A 81 17.06 22.30 7.51
N ASP A 82 17.88 21.47 6.88
CA ASP A 82 18.65 21.81 5.68
C ASP A 82 17.87 21.52 4.36
N VAL A 83 16.67 21.00 4.45
CA VAL A 83 15.79 20.76 3.29
C VAL A 83 15.27 22.10 2.78
N TYR A 84 15.24 22.28 1.46
CA TYR A 84 14.73 23.51 0.86
C TYR A 84 13.20 23.62 0.95
N ILE A 85 12.69 24.81 1.24
CA ILE A 85 11.26 25.11 1.28
C ILE A 85 10.58 24.78 -0.07
N GLU A 86 11.30 24.89 -1.18
CA GLU A 86 10.78 24.48 -2.49
C GLU A 86 10.42 22.98 -2.52
N GLU A 87 11.20 22.12 -1.87
CA GLU A 87 10.92 20.67 -1.78
C GLU A 87 9.67 20.40 -0.94
N VAL A 88 9.55 21.11 0.19
CA VAL A 88 8.35 21.04 1.04
C VAL A 88 7.10 21.46 0.26
N ARG A 89 7.18 22.53 -0.53
CA ARG A 89 6.07 22.98 -1.39
C ARG A 89 5.73 21.95 -2.47
N LYS A 90 6.75 21.38 -3.11
CA LYS A 90 6.53 20.31 -4.12
C LYS A 90 5.85 19.10 -3.51
N LEU A 91 6.29 18.69 -2.31
CA LEU A 91 5.68 17.59 -1.56
C LEU A 91 4.22 17.95 -1.20
N THR A 92 3.97 19.15 -0.67
CA THR A 92 2.60 19.60 -0.33
C THR A 92 1.68 19.61 -1.55
N ASN A 93 2.17 20.12 -2.68
CA ASN A 93 1.40 20.11 -3.92
C ASN A 93 1.12 18.68 -4.41
N TYR A 94 2.12 17.80 -4.32
CA TYR A 94 1.96 16.39 -4.67
C TYR A 94 0.94 15.68 -3.76
N LEU A 95 0.95 15.95 -2.45
CA LEU A 95 -0.01 15.37 -1.51
C LEU A 95 -1.43 15.90 -1.70
N ASN A 96 -1.58 17.15 -2.16
CA ASN A 96 -2.88 17.77 -2.43
C ASN A 96 -3.49 17.33 -3.77
N ASP A 97 -2.65 17.07 -4.77
CA ASP A 97 -3.05 16.59 -6.11
C ASP A 97 -2.06 15.51 -6.57
N PRO A 98 -2.09 14.33 -5.97
CA PRO A 98 -1.13 13.28 -6.25
C PRO A 98 -1.30 12.74 -7.67
N ARG A 99 -0.25 12.84 -8.49
CA ARG A 99 -0.20 12.21 -9.82
C ARG A 99 -0.13 10.69 -9.74
N VAL A 100 0.33 10.18 -8.60
CA VAL A 100 0.37 8.75 -8.27
C VAL A 100 -0.49 8.54 -7.04
N SER A 101 -1.43 7.63 -7.12
CA SER A 101 -2.36 7.34 -6.03
C SER A 101 -2.37 5.86 -5.69
N THR A 102 -2.64 5.55 -4.43
CA THR A 102 -2.88 4.16 -4.03
C THR A 102 -4.26 3.70 -4.52
N GLN A 103 -4.47 2.39 -4.61
CA GLN A 103 -5.77 1.81 -4.97
C GLN A 103 -6.93 2.33 -4.12
N HIS A 104 -6.65 2.68 -2.85
CA HIS A 104 -7.67 3.23 -1.94
C HIS A 104 -7.96 4.70 -2.24
N GLY A 105 -6.95 5.46 -2.65
CA GLY A 105 -7.10 6.88 -3.01
C GLY A 105 -7.94 7.11 -4.25
N VAL A 106 -7.93 6.16 -5.21
CA VAL A 106 -8.71 6.26 -6.47
C VAL A 106 -10.03 5.49 -6.44
N LYS A 107 -10.46 5.01 -5.27
CA LYS A 107 -11.70 4.25 -5.16
C LYS A 107 -12.92 5.10 -5.56
N GLY A 108 -13.62 4.66 -6.61
CA GLY A 108 -14.78 5.37 -7.16
C GLY A 108 -14.46 6.40 -8.25
N GLU A 109 -13.18 6.72 -8.47
CA GLU A 109 -12.74 7.63 -9.53
C GLU A 109 -12.52 6.88 -10.84
N SER A 110 -12.56 7.60 -11.95
CA SER A 110 -12.16 7.12 -13.28
C SER A 110 -11.37 8.19 -14.02
N HIS A 111 -10.34 7.79 -14.74
CA HIS A 111 -9.39 8.69 -15.39
C HIS A 111 -9.33 8.41 -16.90
N ASP A 112 -8.99 9.41 -17.70
CA ASP A 112 -8.84 9.21 -19.14
C ASP A 112 -7.68 8.27 -19.46
N THR A 113 -6.58 8.38 -18.72
CA THR A 113 -5.41 7.51 -18.85
C THR A 113 -5.03 6.95 -17.47
N VAL A 114 -4.83 5.65 -17.40
CA VAL A 114 -4.37 4.94 -16.20
C VAL A 114 -3.08 4.21 -16.52
N VAL A 115 -2.07 4.39 -15.68
CA VAL A 115 -0.86 3.58 -15.65
C VAL A 115 -0.95 2.66 -14.43
N PHE A 116 -1.06 1.36 -14.67
CA PHE A 116 -1.13 0.35 -13.63
C PHE A 116 0.21 -0.39 -13.52
N VAL A 117 0.86 -0.29 -12.35
CA VAL A 117 2.08 -1.04 -12.06
C VAL A 117 1.70 -2.36 -11.40
N ALA A 118 1.90 -3.45 -12.12
CA ALA A 118 1.56 -4.81 -11.69
C ALA A 118 2.73 -5.42 -10.93
N ASP A 119 2.83 -5.12 -9.63
CA ASP A 119 3.93 -5.56 -8.78
C ASP A 119 3.45 -6.33 -7.55
N ASN A 120 4.34 -7.12 -6.95
CA ASN A 120 4.09 -7.84 -5.72
C ASN A 120 4.23 -6.93 -4.50
N SER A 121 3.44 -7.19 -3.45
CA SER A 121 3.57 -6.49 -2.17
C SER A 121 3.49 -7.47 -1.02
N SER A 122 4.24 -7.20 0.05
CA SER A 122 4.23 -7.99 1.28
C SER A 122 3.21 -7.46 2.32
N ASN A 123 2.89 -6.15 2.27
CA ASN A 123 1.96 -5.53 3.21
C ASN A 123 1.14 -4.41 2.51
N PRO A 124 -0.14 -4.64 2.21
CA PRO A 124 -0.84 -5.95 2.29
C PRO A 124 -0.24 -6.98 1.33
N ALA A 125 -0.46 -8.26 1.63
CA ALA A 125 0.04 -9.34 0.77
C ALA A 125 -0.70 -9.35 -0.57
N VAL A 126 0.01 -8.96 -1.65
CA VAL A 126 -0.45 -8.98 -3.04
C VAL A 126 0.54 -9.80 -3.84
N HIS A 127 0.09 -10.94 -4.37
CA HIS A 127 0.93 -11.83 -5.16
C HIS A 127 0.57 -11.69 -6.64
N MET A 128 0.98 -10.56 -7.24
CA MET A 128 0.61 -10.18 -8.61
C MET A 128 1.16 -11.16 -9.65
N SER A 129 2.44 -11.52 -9.56
CA SER A 129 3.05 -12.48 -10.48
C SER A 129 2.36 -13.84 -10.43
N LYS A 130 1.97 -14.31 -9.23
CA LYS A 130 1.23 -15.58 -9.10
C LYS A 130 -0.20 -15.50 -9.64
N PHE A 131 -0.86 -14.36 -9.49
CA PHE A 131 -2.15 -14.12 -10.13
C PHE A 131 -2.01 -14.14 -11.66
N LEU A 132 -1.03 -13.43 -12.22
CA LEU A 132 -0.80 -13.38 -13.66
C LEU A 132 -0.47 -14.75 -14.24
N GLU A 133 0.30 -15.58 -13.52
CA GLU A 133 0.57 -16.98 -13.89
C GLU A 133 -0.74 -17.79 -14.00
N VAL A 134 -1.60 -17.74 -12.97
CA VAL A 134 -2.88 -18.45 -12.99
C VAL A 134 -3.81 -17.93 -14.08
N TRP A 135 -3.85 -16.61 -14.27
CA TRP A 135 -4.67 -15.95 -15.30
C TRP A 135 -4.20 -16.28 -16.72
N SER A 136 -2.91 -16.44 -16.96
CA SER A 136 -2.38 -16.86 -18.26
C SER A 136 -2.75 -18.29 -18.63
N GLU A 137 -2.99 -19.15 -17.65
CA GLU A 137 -3.30 -20.57 -17.87
C GLU A 137 -4.81 -20.87 -17.97
N MET A 138 -5.66 -20.01 -17.41
CA MET A 138 -7.10 -20.26 -17.36
C MET A 138 -7.93 -18.98 -17.33
N ASN A 139 -9.23 -19.12 -17.63
CA ASN A 139 -10.18 -18.06 -17.38
C ASN A 139 -10.55 -18.02 -15.90
N ILE A 140 -10.41 -16.84 -15.28
CA ILE A 140 -10.69 -16.60 -13.87
C ILE A 140 -11.95 -15.77 -13.74
N THR A 141 -12.85 -16.18 -12.84
CA THR A 141 -13.95 -15.33 -12.39
C THR A 141 -13.79 -15.01 -10.90
N LEU A 142 -14.11 -13.77 -10.51
CA LEU A 142 -14.01 -13.37 -9.10
C LEU A 142 -14.86 -14.26 -8.21
N ARG A 143 -16.07 -14.61 -8.64
CA ARG A 143 -17.00 -15.45 -7.91
C ARG A 143 -16.43 -16.84 -7.58
N GLU A 144 -15.83 -17.49 -8.56
CA GLU A 144 -15.24 -18.84 -8.38
C GLU A 144 -13.98 -18.77 -7.54
N PHE A 145 -13.15 -17.74 -7.74
CA PHE A 145 -11.94 -17.56 -6.95
C PHE A 145 -12.25 -17.27 -5.48
N ASP A 146 -13.22 -16.38 -5.22
CA ASP A 146 -13.73 -16.12 -3.88
C ASP A 146 -14.29 -17.40 -3.23
N ALA A 147 -15.11 -18.15 -3.94
CA ALA A 147 -15.68 -19.39 -3.44
C ALA A 147 -14.61 -20.42 -3.09
N PHE A 148 -13.55 -20.52 -3.91
CA PHE A 148 -12.41 -21.39 -3.61
C PHE A 148 -11.62 -20.90 -2.39
N TYR A 149 -11.35 -19.60 -2.30
CA TYR A 149 -10.68 -19.01 -1.15
C TYR A 149 -11.44 -19.29 0.15
N TYR A 150 -12.75 -19.04 0.18
CA TYR A 150 -13.55 -19.24 1.39
C TYR A 150 -13.59 -20.72 1.82
N ARG A 151 -13.65 -21.66 0.89
CA ARG A 151 -13.56 -23.10 1.22
C ARG A 151 -12.21 -23.44 1.87
N TYR A 152 -11.13 -22.92 1.31
CA TYR A 152 -9.79 -23.14 1.85
C TYR A 152 -9.58 -22.44 3.20
N SER A 153 -10.01 -21.20 3.34
CA SER A 153 -9.94 -20.45 4.60
C SER A 153 -10.76 -21.13 5.72
N ASN A 154 -11.98 -21.58 5.40
CA ASN A 154 -12.81 -22.30 6.37
C ASN A 154 -12.17 -23.60 6.82
N MET A 155 -11.59 -24.38 5.90
CA MET A 155 -10.82 -25.59 6.26
C MET A 155 -9.69 -25.27 7.25
N ILE A 156 -8.94 -24.18 7.03
CA ILE A 156 -7.88 -23.74 7.96
C ILE A 156 -8.47 -23.36 9.32
N LYS A 157 -9.56 -22.60 9.35
CA LYS A 157 -10.24 -22.22 10.60
C LYS A 157 -10.75 -23.41 11.38
N ASP A 158 -11.31 -24.40 10.71
CA ASP A 158 -11.78 -25.65 11.34
C ASP A 158 -10.63 -26.40 12.00
N ILE A 159 -9.46 -26.46 11.33
CA ILE A 159 -8.24 -27.03 11.89
C ILE A 159 -7.80 -26.23 13.13
N GLU A 160 -7.72 -24.90 13.03
CA GLU A 160 -7.33 -24.02 14.13
C GLU A 160 -8.29 -24.13 15.33
N CYS A 161 -9.60 -24.16 15.08
CA CYS A 161 -10.61 -24.34 16.12
C CYS A 161 -10.46 -25.70 16.83
N THR A 162 -10.21 -26.77 16.08
CA THR A 162 -10.00 -28.12 16.64
C THR A 162 -8.71 -28.21 17.46
N MET A 163 -7.66 -27.50 17.03
CA MET A 163 -6.38 -27.47 17.74
C MET A 163 -6.38 -26.50 18.96
N GLY A 164 -7.26 -25.52 18.97
CA GLY A 164 -7.24 -24.41 19.95
C GLY A 164 -6.07 -23.44 19.79
N ILE A 165 -5.28 -23.52 18.71
CA ILE A 165 -4.14 -22.65 18.40
C ILE A 165 -4.11 -22.28 16.93
N LYS A 166 -3.48 -21.15 16.60
CA LYS A 166 -3.24 -20.72 15.23
C LYS A 166 -2.21 -21.62 14.52
N ILE A 167 -2.36 -21.80 13.20
CA ILE A 167 -1.36 -22.51 12.37
C ILE A 167 0.04 -21.85 12.51
N SER A 168 0.11 -20.53 12.62
CA SER A 168 1.37 -19.79 12.82
C SER A 168 2.09 -20.20 14.10
N GLU A 169 1.37 -20.58 15.15
CA GLU A 169 1.89 -20.94 16.48
C GLU A 169 2.26 -22.41 16.59
N LEU A 170 1.91 -23.25 15.62
CA LEU A 170 2.15 -24.68 15.62
C LEU A 170 3.66 -24.98 15.75
N LYS A 171 4.06 -25.72 16.77
CA LYS A 171 5.45 -26.16 17.01
C LYS A 171 5.58 -27.67 16.75
N ALA A 172 6.80 -28.17 16.61
CA ALA A 172 7.04 -29.60 16.32
C ALA A 172 6.37 -30.54 17.34
N LYS A 173 6.41 -30.18 18.63
CA LYS A 173 5.76 -30.96 19.70
C LYS A 173 4.23 -31.00 19.57
N SER A 174 3.60 -29.85 19.33
CA SER A 174 2.12 -29.76 19.16
C SER A 174 1.68 -30.37 17.83
N TYR A 175 2.50 -30.25 16.77
CA TYR A 175 2.22 -30.88 15.49
C TYR A 175 2.11 -32.40 15.62
N ALA A 176 3.00 -33.06 16.35
CA ALA A 176 2.97 -34.51 16.53
C ALA A 176 1.63 -35.02 17.10
N ALA A 177 1.03 -34.25 18.00
CA ALA A 177 -0.27 -34.60 18.60
C ALA A 177 -1.48 -34.42 17.65
N VAL A 178 -1.37 -33.60 16.61
CA VAL A 178 -2.47 -33.26 15.69
C VAL A 178 -2.23 -33.69 14.25
N ALA A 179 -1.11 -34.34 13.97
CA ALA A 179 -0.67 -34.69 12.62
C ALA A 179 -1.70 -35.52 11.87
N ASP A 180 -2.29 -36.55 12.52
CA ASP A 180 -3.28 -37.43 11.91
C ASP A 180 -4.60 -36.68 11.59
N MET A 181 -5.01 -35.78 12.46
CA MET A 181 -6.18 -34.91 12.22
C MET A 181 -5.93 -34.01 11.02
N ILE A 182 -4.79 -33.31 10.96
CA ILE A 182 -4.40 -32.47 9.83
C ILE A 182 -4.34 -33.29 8.54
N ASP A 183 -3.72 -34.45 8.57
CA ASP A 183 -3.61 -35.34 7.40
C ASP A 183 -5.00 -35.78 6.88
N THR A 184 -5.92 -36.09 7.79
CA THR A 184 -7.29 -36.49 7.44
C THR A 184 -8.06 -35.33 6.78
N VAL A 185 -8.00 -34.12 7.36
CA VAL A 185 -8.67 -32.97 6.78
C VAL A 185 -8.09 -32.60 5.42
N LEU A 186 -6.75 -32.60 5.29
CA LEU A 186 -6.09 -32.32 4.03
C LEU A 186 -6.41 -33.36 2.95
N LYS A 187 -6.45 -34.64 3.27
CA LYS A 187 -6.85 -35.68 2.32
C LYS A 187 -8.26 -35.48 1.78
N ARG A 188 -9.21 -35.15 2.66
CA ARG A 188 -10.58 -34.82 2.24
C ARG A 188 -10.60 -33.59 1.33
N PHE A 189 -9.95 -32.49 1.73
CA PHE A 189 -9.90 -31.27 0.92
C PHE A 189 -9.27 -31.52 -0.46
N ILE A 190 -8.21 -32.30 -0.53
CA ILE A 190 -7.56 -32.67 -1.80
C ILE A 190 -8.53 -33.46 -2.70
N SER A 191 -9.20 -34.48 -2.17
CA SER A 191 -10.14 -35.30 -2.92
C SER A 191 -11.33 -34.50 -3.46
N GLU A 192 -11.83 -33.55 -2.69
CA GLU A 192 -12.93 -32.63 -3.09
C GLU A 192 -12.51 -31.60 -4.14
N ASN A 193 -11.21 -31.31 -4.27
CA ASN A 193 -10.69 -30.25 -5.13
C ASN A 193 -9.68 -30.75 -6.19
N GLU A 194 -9.53 -32.05 -6.40
CA GLU A 194 -8.50 -32.63 -7.28
C GLU A 194 -8.52 -32.03 -8.70
N ASN A 195 -9.71 -31.82 -9.24
CA ASN A 195 -9.93 -31.24 -10.57
C ASN A 195 -10.18 -29.70 -10.55
N ASN A 196 -10.09 -29.06 -9.38
CA ASN A 196 -10.29 -27.61 -9.30
C ASN A 196 -9.04 -26.89 -9.79
N PRO A 197 -9.14 -26.00 -10.81
CA PRO A 197 -7.98 -25.30 -11.35
C PRO A 197 -7.23 -24.47 -10.32
N TYR A 198 -7.95 -23.75 -9.44
CA TYR A 198 -7.32 -22.96 -8.38
C TYR A 198 -6.52 -23.82 -7.40
N TYR A 199 -7.01 -25.03 -7.07
CA TYR A 199 -6.26 -25.99 -6.28
C TYR A 199 -4.99 -26.42 -7.01
N ILE A 200 -5.10 -26.77 -8.28
CA ILE A 200 -3.98 -27.26 -9.10
C ILE A 200 -2.85 -26.23 -9.15
N PHE A 201 -3.17 -24.97 -9.45
CA PHE A 201 -2.17 -23.92 -9.63
C PHE A 201 -1.65 -23.32 -8.31
N LEU A 202 -2.47 -23.23 -7.27
CA LEU A 202 -2.10 -22.51 -6.05
C LEU A 202 -1.65 -23.45 -4.91
N LEU A 203 -2.28 -24.60 -4.74
CA LEU A 203 -2.10 -25.42 -3.56
C LEU A 203 -1.43 -26.77 -3.81
N LYS A 204 -1.67 -27.42 -4.96
CA LYS A 204 -1.18 -28.76 -5.25
C LYS A 204 0.31 -28.95 -4.99
N PRO A 205 1.23 -28.05 -5.43
CA PRO A 205 2.66 -28.23 -5.19
C PRO A 205 3.02 -28.29 -3.68
N LYS A 206 2.33 -27.48 -2.86
CA LYS A 206 2.54 -27.44 -1.42
C LYS A 206 1.94 -28.67 -0.72
N MET A 207 0.77 -29.09 -1.16
CA MET A 207 0.11 -30.29 -0.65
C MET A 207 0.89 -31.57 -0.98
N GLU A 208 1.44 -31.67 -2.17
CA GLU A 208 2.33 -32.79 -2.55
C GLU A 208 3.62 -32.80 -1.73
N LYS A 209 4.21 -31.62 -1.48
CA LYS A 209 5.37 -31.51 -0.60
C LYS A 209 5.04 -31.97 0.82
N TYR A 210 3.85 -31.64 1.33
CA TYR A 210 3.38 -32.12 2.62
C TYR A 210 3.18 -33.63 2.63
N LYS A 211 2.54 -34.22 1.59
CA LYS A 211 2.37 -35.67 1.46
C LYS A 211 3.70 -36.43 1.53
N LYS A 212 4.75 -35.88 0.88
CA LYS A 212 6.10 -36.46 0.87
C LYS A 212 6.83 -36.31 2.21
N LYS A 213 6.64 -35.20 2.88
CA LYS A 213 7.38 -34.86 4.11
C LYS A 213 6.43 -34.25 5.15
N LYS A 214 5.75 -35.15 5.90
CA LYS A 214 4.81 -34.75 6.95
C LYS A 214 5.53 -34.20 8.17
N ASN A 215 5.70 -32.87 8.20
CA ASN A 215 6.31 -32.17 9.33
C ASN A 215 5.64 -30.80 9.51
N VAL A 216 5.95 -30.13 10.63
CA VAL A 216 5.39 -28.83 10.98
C VAL A 216 5.62 -27.76 9.92
N THR A 217 6.79 -27.73 9.29
CA THR A 217 7.14 -26.74 8.27
C THR A 217 6.30 -26.91 7.01
N SER A 218 6.16 -28.15 6.52
CA SER A 218 5.34 -28.43 5.35
C SER A 218 3.85 -28.27 5.64
N ALA A 219 3.38 -28.58 6.86
CA ALA A 219 2.01 -28.32 7.31
C ALA A 219 1.72 -26.83 7.29
N LYS A 220 2.56 -25.99 7.91
CA LYS A 220 2.43 -24.54 7.87
C LYS A 220 2.45 -24.00 6.44
N ALA A 221 3.30 -24.51 5.58
CA ALA A 221 3.38 -24.07 4.19
C ALA A 221 2.12 -24.38 3.38
N CYS A 222 1.50 -25.55 3.60
CA CYS A 222 0.27 -25.94 2.91
C CYS A 222 -1.01 -25.37 3.55
N LEU A 223 -0.96 -24.89 4.79
CA LEU A 223 -2.06 -24.26 5.51
C LEU A 223 -1.89 -22.74 5.60
N ASN A 224 -1.05 -22.15 4.78
CA ASN A 224 -0.86 -20.69 4.72
C ASN A 224 -1.96 -20.06 3.85
N GLU A 225 -2.91 -19.40 4.50
CA GLU A 225 -4.03 -18.73 3.87
C GLU A 225 -3.59 -17.72 2.79
N GLY A 226 -2.46 -17.03 2.99
CA GLY A 226 -1.87 -16.09 2.03
C GLY A 226 -1.53 -16.71 0.68
N THR A 227 -1.40 -18.04 0.59
CA THR A 227 -1.15 -18.74 -0.68
C THR A 227 -2.29 -18.58 -1.69
N VAL A 228 -3.52 -18.47 -1.22
CA VAL A 228 -4.71 -18.24 -2.06
C VAL A 228 -5.16 -16.78 -1.97
N TYR A 229 -5.09 -16.18 -0.78
CA TYR A 229 -5.52 -14.81 -0.55
C TYR A 229 -4.68 -13.78 -1.31
N GLY A 230 -3.36 -13.93 -1.36
CA GLY A 230 -2.47 -13.00 -2.06
C GLY A 230 -2.76 -12.87 -3.56
N PRO A 231 -2.88 -13.97 -4.31
CA PRO A 231 -3.33 -13.92 -5.72
C PRO A 231 -4.75 -13.40 -5.91
N LEU A 232 -5.68 -13.70 -4.99
CA LEU A 232 -7.04 -13.16 -5.02
C LEU A 232 -7.05 -11.64 -4.81
N CYS A 233 -6.25 -11.12 -3.87
CA CYS A 233 -6.07 -9.68 -3.69
C CYS A 233 -5.48 -9.02 -4.94
N ALA A 234 -4.50 -9.68 -5.57
CA ALA A 234 -3.91 -9.22 -6.82
C ALA A 234 -4.94 -9.16 -7.96
N TYR A 235 -5.80 -10.16 -8.09
CA TYR A 235 -6.90 -10.14 -9.07
C TYR A 235 -7.85 -8.97 -8.85
N ARG A 236 -8.29 -8.76 -7.60
CA ARG A 236 -9.18 -7.65 -7.25
C ARG A 236 -8.53 -6.30 -7.56
N LEU A 237 -7.25 -6.15 -7.23
CA LEU A 237 -6.47 -4.95 -7.50
C LEU A 237 -6.30 -4.70 -9.00
N PHE A 238 -5.94 -5.74 -9.76
CA PHE A 238 -5.82 -5.68 -11.22
C PHE A 238 -7.15 -5.26 -11.88
N TYR A 239 -8.25 -5.89 -11.49
CA TYR A 239 -9.57 -5.52 -11.98
C TYR A 239 -9.93 -4.05 -11.68
N VAL A 240 -9.69 -3.61 -10.43
CA VAL A 240 -9.97 -2.21 -10.04
C VAL A 240 -9.09 -1.26 -10.83
N GLY A 241 -7.79 -1.53 -10.97
CA GLY A 241 -6.85 -0.70 -11.72
C GLY A 241 -7.26 -0.57 -13.19
N CYS A 242 -7.49 -1.69 -13.86
CA CYS A 242 -7.87 -1.71 -15.27
C CYS A 242 -9.23 -1.03 -15.53
N SER A 243 -10.21 -1.22 -14.63
CA SER A 243 -11.56 -0.66 -14.80
C SER A 243 -11.64 0.87 -14.58
N ARG A 244 -10.56 1.51 -14.15
CA ARG A 244 -10.52 2.98 -13.96
C ARG A 244 -10.20 3.76 -15.22
N ALA A 245 -9.63 3.12 -16.23
CA ALA A 245 -9.29 3.76 -17.49
C ALA A 245 -10.53 3.99 -18.35
N ARG A 246 -10.73 5.25 -18.79
CA ARG A 246 -11.80 5.62 -19.74
C ARG A 246 -11.36 5.53 -21.18
N LYS A 247 -10.08 5.80 -21.49
CA LYS A 247 -9.54 5.86 -22.85
C LYS A 247 -8.28 5.02 -23.01
N ASN A 248 -7.29 5.23 -22.14
CA ASN A 248 -5.98 4.61 -22.26
C ASN A 248 -5.63 3.86 -20.98
N LEU A 249 -5.20 2.62 -21.13
CA LEU A 249 -4.68 1.79 -20.04
C LEU A 249 -3.28 1.32 -20.42
N LEU A 250 -2.31 1.65 -19.59
CA LEU A 250 -0.94 1.12 -19.68
C LEU A 250 -0.69 0.23 -18.47
N ILE A 251 -0.26 -1.01 -18.70
CA ILE A 251 0.09 -1.96 -17.65
C ILE A 251 1.60 -2.17 -17.70
N ILE A 252 2.28 -1.92 -16.59
CA ILE A 252 3.72 -2.15 -16.44
C ILE A 252 3.91 -3.42 -15.63
N ILE A 253 4.60 -4.40 -16.21
CA ILE A 253 4.89 -5.70 -15.59
C ILE A 253 6.41 -5.89 -15.57
N ASN A 254 6.98 -6.29 -14.43
CA ASN A 254 8.38 -6.65 -14.36
C ASN A 254 8.60 -8.01 -15.06
N ARG A 255 9.38 -8.01 -16.11
CA ARG A 255 9.65 -9.19 -16.94
C ARG A 255 10.26 -10.36 -16.15
N GLU A 256 11.17 -10.07 -15.21
CA GLU A 256 11.81 -11.10 -14.40
C GLU A 256 10.80 -11.89 -13.54
N ASP A 257 9.71 -11.24 -13.10
CA ASP A 257 8.68 -11.86 -12.28
C ASP A 257 7.77 -12.81 -13.06
N VAL A 258 7.72 -12.67 -14.38
CA VAL A 258 6.81 -13.44 -15.27
C VAL A 258 7.53 -14.35 -16.26
N LYS A 259 8.85 -14.33 -16.27
CA LYS A 259 9.71 -15.00 -17.24
C LYS A 259 9.41 -16.51 -17.45
N ASN A 260 8.94 -17.21 -16.43
CA ASN A 260 8.62 -18.64 -16.51
C ASN A 260 7.31 -18.95 -17.28
N PHE A 261 6.47 -17.94 -17.51
CA PHE A 261 5.19 -18.04 -18.19
C PHE A 261 4.93 -16.86 -19.13
N GLU A 262 5.99 -16.15 -19.53
CA GLU A 262 5.97 -14.95 -20.34
C GLU A 262 5.18 -15.13 -21.64
N ASP A 263 5.44 -16.22 -22.38
CA ASP A 263 4.77 -16.48 -23.65
C ASP A 263 3.25 -16.64 -23.49
N LYS A 264 2.81 -17.39 -22.47
CA LYS A 264 1.39 -17.58 -22.19
C LYS A 264 0.70 -16.29 -21.74
N LEU A 265 1.39 -15.50 -20.93
CA LEU A 265 0.90 -14.19 -20.51
C LEU A 265 0.77 -13.23 -21.69
N TYR A 266 1.75 -13.25 -22.60
CA TYR A 266 1.74 -12.46 -23.83
C TYR A 266 0.54 -12.81 -24.70
N GLU A 267 0.30 -14.10 -24.97
CA GLU A 267 -0.88 -14.56 -25.72
C GLU A 267 -2.17 -14.12 -25.04
N LYS A 268 -2.26 -14.30 -23.72
CA LYS A 268 -3.44 -13.90 -22.94
C LYS A 268 -3.72 -12.39 -23.01
N LEU A 269 -2.69 -11.56 -22.94
CA LEU A 269 -2.82 -10.11 -23.06
C LEU A 269 -3.30 -9.72 -24.45
N LYS A 270 -2.73 -10.33 -25.49
CA LYS A 270 -3.17 -10.11 -26.88
C LYS A 270 -4.63 -10.52 -27.11
N ASP A 271 -5.04 -11.65 -26.57
CA ASP A 271 -6.44 -12.12 -26.66
C ASP A 271 -7.41 -11.13 -25.96
N CYS A 272 -6.94 -10.42 -24.95
CA CYS A 272 -7.67 -9.35 -24.28
C CYS A 272 -7.61 -8.00 -25.03
N GLY A 273 -6.87 -7.91 -26.14
CA GLY A 273 -6.77 -6.71 -26.97
C GLY A 273 -5.65 -5.74 -26.57
N PHE A 274 -4.68 -6.18 -25.73
CA PHE A 274 -3.51 -5.36 -25.41
C PHE A 274 -2.45 -5.45 -26.52
N GLU A 275 -1.80 -4.33 -26.79
CA GLU A 275 -0.51 -4.29 -27.47
C GLU A 275 0.60 -4.49 -26.41
N VAL A 276 1.57 -5.35 -26.68
CA VAL A 276 2.64 -5.67 -25.75
C VAL A 276 3.97 -5.21 -26.33
N GLU A 277 4.68 -4.37 -25.58
CA GLU A 277 6.02 -3.85 -25.90
C GLU A 277 7.02 -4.36 -24.85
N TYR A 278 8.32 -4.53 -25.24
CA TYR A 278 9.39 -5.09 -24.40
C TYR A 278 10.47 -4.04 -24.09
#